data_a19b568b545bddd0f8ebef86d7f61be2
#
_entry.id   a19b568b545bddd0f8ebef86d7f61be2
#
_cell.length_a   1.000
_cell.length_b   1.000
_cell.length_c   1.000
_cell.angle_alpha   90.00
_cell.angle_beta   90.00
_cell.angle_gamma   90.00
#
_symmetry.space_group_name_H-M   'P 1'
#
loop_
_entity.id
_entity.type
_entity.pdbx_description
1 polymer ?
#
loop_
_entity_poly.entity_id
_entity_poly.type
_entity_poly.pdbx_seq_one_letter_code
_entity_poly.pdbx_strand_id
1 'polypeptide(L)'
;MAAVSWPAIRLALSHVANCATAVLPPLAIDRCQAMSRPQRPAPRGAEGQVRIVGGRWRNTRLAVPSLPGLRPSSDRVRETLFNWLMPRLPGARVLDLFAGSGALGLEAVSRGAGHATLIERDSSLVQRLRAHVTRLDAATQVQVLQEDAVRWLERAPAALADIVFVDPPFAAGLWPAVLERLPAHVAADAWLYLEAPADAPLLPAGWHLHREGATREVRYALYRRAAATLTSDPTPVVSV
;
A
#
# COMPACT_ATOMS: atom_id res chain seq x y z
N MET A 1 -14.29 45.39 -10.83
CA MET A 1 -14.66 45.83 -12.17
C MET A 1 -13.51 45.56 -13.12
N ALA A 2 -13.68 44.60 -14.02
CA ALA A 2 -13.21 44.52 -15.38
C ALA A 2 -13.40 43.07 -15.86
N ALA A 3 -14.45 42.86 -16.61
CA ALA A 3 -14.74 41.63 -17.33
C ALA A 3 -13.93 41.65 -18.63
N VAL A 4 -13.30 40.54 -18.95
CA VAL A 4 -12.67 40.30 -20.26
C VAL A 4 -13.52 39.30 -21.03
N SER A 5 -14.11 39.78 -22.10
CA SER A 5 -14.99 39.12 -23.05
C SER A 5 -14.13 38.38 -24.12
N TRP A 6 -14.58 37.19 -24.50
CA TRP A 6 -14.07 36.45 -25.65
C TRP A 6 -15.00 36.64 -26.86
N PRO A 7 -14.47 36.86 -28.08
CA PRO A 7 -15.31 36.95 -29.27
C PRO A 7 -15.57 35.59 -29.93
N ALA A 8 -16.82 35.46 -30.36
CA ALA A 8 -17.34 34.38 -31.18
C ALA A 8 -16.84 34.51 -32.63
N ILE A 9 -16.43 33.41 -33.26
CA ILE A 9 -16.19 33.34 -34.70
C ILE A 9 -17.35 32.57 -35.33
N ARG A 10 -17.98 33.27 -36.28
CA ARG A 10 -19.14 32.85 -37.09
C ARG A 10 -18.73 31.95 -38.24
N LEU A 11 -19.71 31.08 -38.59
CA LEU A 11 -19.79 30.29 -39.80
C LEU A 11 -19.68 31.13 -41.09
N ALA A 12 -19.11 30.49 -42.13
CA ALA A 12 -19.44 30.83 -43.51
C ALA A 12 -19.72 29.55 -44.30
N LEU A 13 -20.98 29.42 -44.73
CA LEU A 13 -21.46 28.48 -45.75
C LEU A 13 -21.36 29.19 -47.13
N SER A 14 -20.93 28.48 -48.14
CA SER A 14 -21.39 28.65 -49.55
C SER A 14 -20.82 27.54 -50.44
N HIS A 15 -21.67 26.73 -50.96
CA HIS A 15 -22.24 26.62 -52.32
C HIS A 15 -21.41 25.77 -53.30
N VAL A 16 -21.93 24.57 -53.56
CA VAL A 16 -22.47 24.02 -54.84
C VAL A 16 -21.49 23.89 -56.05
N ALA A 17 -21.31 22.70 -56.52
CA ALA A 17 -21.58 22.34 -57.92
C ALA A 17 -21.56 20.83 -58.14
N ASN A 18 -22.59 20.41 -58.76
CA ASN A 18 -23.03 19.15 -59.29
C ASN A 18 -22.14 18.68 -60.45
N CYS A 19 -21.73 17.43 -60.50
CA CYS A 19 -21.47 16.75 -61.76
C CYS A 19 -21.70 15.25 -61.64
N ALA A 20 -22.39 14.78 -62.63
CA ALA A 20 -23.09 13.49 -62.72
C ALA A 20 -22.16 12.30 -63.08
N THR A 21 -22.59 11.13 -62.62
CA THR A 21 -22.58 9.79 -63.26
C THR A 21 -21.26 9.19 -63.72
N ALA A 22 -20.83 8.16 -63.00
CA ALA A 22 -20.35 6.90 -63.57
C ALA A 22 -20.59 5.77 -62.53
N VAL A 23 -21.53 4.89 -62.88
CA VAL A 23 -21.81 3.66 -62.13
C VAL A 23 -20.76 2.60 -62.49
N LEU A 24 -19.91 2.23 -61.55
CA LEU A 24 -19.10 1.01 -61.61
C LEU A 24 -19.59 0.03 -60.54
N PRO A 25 -19.68 -1.29 -60.84
CA PRO A 25 -20.15 -2.27 -59.89
C PRO A 25 -19.17 -2.47 -58.75
N PRO A 26 -19.64 -2.80 -57.53
CA PRO A 26 -18.76 -3.01 -56.41
C PRO A 26 -17.99 -4.32 -56.55
N LEU A 27 -16.68 -4.23 -56.62
CA LEU A 27 -15.78 -5.34 -56.37
C LEU A 27 -16.01 -5.83 -54.94
N ALA A 28 -16.41 -7.08 -54.80
CA ALA A 28 -16.51 -7.79 -53.54
C ALA A 28 -15.14 -7.77 -52.83
N ILE A 29 -14.98 -6.85 -51.87
CA ILE A 29 -13.86 -6.91 -50.92
C ILE A 29 -14.23 -8.00 -49.94
N ASP A 30 -13.60 -9.16 -50.16
CA ASP A 30 -13.57 -10.28 -49.25
C ASP A 30 -13.21 -9.75 -47.86
N ARG A 31 -14.20 -9.74 -46.97
CA ARG A 31 -14.01 -9.41 -45.53
C ARG A 31 -13.15 -10.53 -44.96
N CYS A 32 -11.86 -10.34 -44.98
CA CYS A 32 -10.96 -11.06 -44.09
C CYS A 32 -11.38 -10.73 -42.65
N GLN A 33 -12.35 -11.48 -42.14
CA GLN A 33 -12.66 -11.50 -40.72
C GLN A 33 -11.40 -11.98 -40.04
N ALA A 34 -10.65 -11.03 -39.46
CA ALA A 34 -9.63 -11.34 -38.49
C ALA A 34 -10.34 -12.14 -37.37
N MET A 35 -10.22 -13.45 -37.46
CA MET A 35 -10.62 -14.36 -36.39
C MET A 35 -9.84 -13.94 -35.17
N SER A 36 -10.49 -13.16 -34.31
CA SER A 36 -9.99 -12.86 -32.95
C SER A 36 -9.74 -14.21 -32.31
N ARG A 37 -8.47 -14.53 -32.12
CA ARG A 37 -8.03 -15.71 -31.39
C ARG A 37 -8.78 -15.69 -30.06
N PRO A 38 -9.55 -16.73 -29.70
CA PRO A 38 -10.21 -16.77 -28.40
C PRO A 38 -9.12 -16.62 -27.35
N GLN A 39 -9.20 -15.55 -26.59
CA GLN A 39 -8.33 -15.36 -25.42
C GLN A 39 -8.63 -16.55 -24.51
N ARG A 40 -7.66 -17.43 -24.37
CA ARG A 40 -7.71 -18.51 -23.40
C ARG A 40 -8.05 -17.87 -22.06
N PRO A 41 -9.13 -18.26 -21.36
CA PRO A 41 -9.40 -17.75 -20.03
C PRO A 41 -8.17 -18.06 -19.19
N ALA A 42 -7.65 -17.04 -18.49
CA ALA A 42 -6.54 -17.22 -17.57
C ALA A 42 -6.91 -18.37 -16.62
N PRO A 43 -6.01 -19.31 -16.34
CA PRO A 43 -6.30 -20.43 -15.49
C PRO A 43 -6.80 -19.89 -14.14
N ARG A 44 -8.03 -20.22 -13.77
CA ARG A 44 -8.58 -19.92 -12.46
C ARG A 44 -7.69 -20.61 -11.45
N GLY A 45 -6.91 -19.84 -10.67
CA GLY A 45 -6.08 -20.36 -9.61
C GLY A 45 -4.57 -20.25 -9.80
N ALA A 46 -4.06 -19.40 -10.67
CA ALA A 46 -2.63 -19.08 -10.66
C ALA A 46 -2.30 -18.39 -9.34
N GLU A 47 -1.74 -19.14 -8.38
CA GLU A 47 -1.24 -18.56 -7.12
C GLU A 47 -0.11 -17.58 -7.45
N GLY A 48 -0.27 -16.32 -7.04
CA GLY A 48 0.82 -15.36 -7.02
C GLY A 48 1.91 -15.83 -6.04
N GLN A 49 3.11 -15.33 -6.20
CA GLN A 49 4.19 -15.60 -5.25
C GLN A 49 4.87 -14.28 -4.90
N VAL A 50 5.10 -14.07 -3.62
CA VAL A 50 5.92 -12.98 -3.09
C VAL A 50 7.16 -13.60 -2.48
N ARG A 51 8.31 -13.00 -2.73
CA ARG A 51 9.58 -13.50 -2.23
C ARG A 51 10.07 -12.64 -1.06
N ILE A 52 10.55 -13.26 0.02
CA ILE A 52 11.31 -12.56 1.06
C ILE A 52 12.67 -12.15 0.46
N VAL A 53 12.98 -10.84 0.48
CA VAL A 53 14.12 -10.28 -0.24
C VAL A 53 15.41 -10.35 0.60
N GLY A 54 15.28 -10.30 1.95
CA GLY A 54 16.44 -10.24 2.82
C GLY A 54 16.33 -11.05 4.11
N GLY A 55 17.43 -11.08 4.88
CA GLY A 55 17.50 -11.73 6.17
C GLY A 55 17.63 -13.26 6.12
N ARG A 56 17.33 -13.92 7.23
CA ARG A 56 17.51 -15.38 7.40
C ARG A 56 16.64 -16.23 6.47
N TRP A 57 15.48 -15.69 6.03
CA TRP A 57 14.56 -16.38 5.12
C TRP A 57 14.65 -15.87 3.68
N ARG A 58 15.75 -15.21 3.33
CA ARG A 58 15.96 -14.69 1.97
C ARG A 58 15.66 -15.75 0.91
N ASN A 59 15.02 -15.31 -0.18
CA ASN A 59 14.57 -16.13 -1.32
C ASN A 59 13.42 -17.12 -1.01
N THR A 60 12.89 -17.15 0.21
CA THR A 60 11.69 -17.94 0.50
C THR A 60 10.49 -17.34 -0.23
N ARG A 61 9.74 -18.19 -0.92
CA ARG A 61 8.53 -17.81 -1.64
C ARG A 61 7.31 -18.00 -0.73
N LEU A 62 6.50 -16.97 -0.63
CA LEU A 62 5.20 -16.96 0.05
C LEU A 62 4.13 -17.10 -1.02
N ALA A 63 3.32 -18.15 -0.94
CA ALA A 63 2.18 -18.33 -1.83
C ALA A 63 1.08 -17.30 -1.50
N VAL A 64 0.59 -16.60 -2.52
CA VAL A 64 -0.42 -15.56 -2.38
C VAL A 64 -1.59 -15.89 -3.29
N PRO A 65 -2.82 -15.96 -2.78
CA PRO A 65 -3.97 -16.20 -3.64
C PRO A 65 -4.19 -15.01 -4.58
N SER A 66 -4.68 -15.28 -5.77
CA SER A 66 -5.13 -14.24 -6.69
C SER A 66 -6.45 -13.66 -6.17
N LEU A 67 -6.39 -12.69 -5.28
CA LEU A 67 -7.54 -11.95 -4.79
C LEU A 67 -7.63 -10.57 -5.45
N PRO A 68 -8.83 -10.10 -5.84
CA PRO A 68 -9.00 -8.74 -6.33
C PRO A 68 -8.53 -7.72 -5.28
N GLY A 69 -7.68 -6.78 -5.69
CA GLY A 69 -7.15 -5.74 -4.80
C GLY A 69 -5.92 -6.13 -3.98
N LEU A 70 -5.52 -7.40 -3.97
CA LEU A 70 -4.27 -7.82 -3.34
C LEU A 70 -3.11 -7.60 -4.34
N ARG A 71 -2.39 -6.51 -4.19
CA ARG A 71 -1.13 -6.22 -4.91
C ARG A 71 -0.01 -6.19 -3.90
N PRO A 72 0.84 -7.22 -3.84
CA PRO A 72 2.01 -7.14 -2.99
C PRO A 72 2.93 -6.02 -3.47
N SER A 73 3.43 -5.22 -2.53
CA SER A 73 4.49 -4.24 -2.81
C SER A 73 5.62 -4.91 -3.56
N SER A 74 6.11 -4.29 -4.62
CA SER A 74 7.15 -4.89 -5.46
C SER A 74 8.41 -5.20 -4.64
N ASP A 75 9.17 -6.23 -5.03
CA ASP A 75 10.45 -6.59 -4.39
C ASP A 75 11.35 -5.36 -4.22
N ARG A 76 11.39 -4.47 -5.22
CA ARG A 76 12.20 -3.25 -5.20
C ARG A 76 11.74 -2.24 -4.14
N VAL A 77 10.42 -2.03 -4.00
CA VAL A 77 9.87 -1.13 -2.96
C VAL A 77 10.19 -1.68 -1.58
N ARG A 78 10.00 -2.98 -1.36
CA ARG A 78 10.33 -3.63 -0.09
C ARG A 78 11.82 -3.59 0.22
N GLU A 79 12.68 -3.83 -0.75
CA GLU A 79 14.13 -3.70 -0.57
C GLU A 79 14.51 -2.28 -0.15
N THR A 80 13.95 -1.26 -0.80
CA THR A 80 14.17 0.14 -0.46
C THR A 80 13.71 0.44 0.97
N LEU A 81 12.50 0.04 1.34
CA LEU A 81 11.95 0.21 2.69
C LEU A 81 12.87 -0.42 3.74
N PHE A 82 13.23 -1.69 3.55
CA PHE A 82 14.02 -2.40 4.54
C PHE A 82 15.47 -1.91 4.62
N ASN A 83 16.02 -1.31 3.57
CA ASN A 83 17.28 -0.59 3.63
C ASN A 83 17.17 0.68 4.50
N TRP A 84 16.04 1.39 4.44
CA TRP A 84 15.78 2.54 5.31
C TRP A 84 15.60 2.13 6.78
N LEU A 85 14.94 0.99 7.02
CA LEU A 85 14.66 0.48 8.36
C LEU A 85 15.80 -0.33 8.98
N MET A 86 16.85 -0.68 8.22
CA MET A 86 17.91 -1.59 8.65
C MET A 86 18.44 -1.29 10.07
N PRO A 87 18.75 -0.03 10.46
CA PRO A 87 19.28 0.25 11.79
C PRO A 87 18.23 0.16 12.92
N ARG A 88 16.96 -0.04 12.57
CA ARG A 88 15.82 -0.05 13.52
C ARG A 88 15.19 -1.43 13.69
N LEU A 89 15.55 -2.38 12.83
CA LEU A 89 14.97 -3.72 12.84
C LEU A 89 15.45 -4.60 14.01
N PRO A 90 16.74 -4.59 14.42
CA PRO A 90 17.20 -5.52 15.45
C PRO A 90 16.39 -5.40 16.75
N GLY A 91 15.71 -6.50 17.13
CA GLY A 91 14.89 -6.58 18.33
C GLY A 91 13.55 -5.83 18.29
N ALA A 92 13.22 -5.12 17.22
CA ALA A 92 12.02 -4.29 17.11
C ALA A 92 10.73 -5.12 17.22
N ARG A 93 9.70 -4.49 17.81
CA ARG A 93 8.31 -4.97 17.81
C ARG A 93 7.60 -4.35 16.62
N VAL A 94 7.16 -5.20 15.70
CA VAL A 94 6.53 -4.81 14.44
C VAL A 94 5.04 -5.06 14.50
N LEU A 95 4.24 -4.10 14.01
CA LEU A 95 2.81 -4.22 13.82
C LEU A 95 2.49 -4.05 12.33
N ASP A 96 1.96 -5.08 11.71
CA ASP A 96 1.51 -5.07 10.31
C ASP A 96 -0.02 -5.11 10.31
N LEU A 97 -0.65 -3.95 10.07
CA LEU A 97 -2.10 -3.79 10.21
C LEU A 97 -2.90 -4.35 9.03
N PHE A 98 -2.26 -4.60 7.90
CA PHE A 98 -2.90 -5.13 6.69
C PHE A 98 -2.00 -6.19 6.07
N ALA A 99 -1.78 -7.27 6.82
CA ALA A 99 -0.68 -8.19 6.54
C ALA A 99 -0.76 -8.89 5.17
N GLY A 100 -1.94 -9.14 4.64
CA GLY A 100 -2.12 -9.74 3.32
C GLY A 100 -1.31 -11.03 3.16
N SER A 101 -0.27 -10.99 2.34
CA SER A 101 0.67 -12.10 2.15
C SER A 101 1.65 -12.31 3.30
N GLY A 102 1.74 -11.37 4.23
CA GLY A 102 2.75 -11.32 5.29
C GLY A 102 4.12 -10.82 4.82
N ALA A 103 4.21 -10.28 3.61
CA ALA A 103 5.50 -9.91 3.01
C ALA A 103 6.28 -8.91 3.85
N LEU A 104 5.63 -7.90 4.44
CA LEU A 104 6.30 -6.89 5.26
C LEU A 104 6.65 -7.43 6.65
N GLY A 105 5.67 -7.96 7.37
CA GLY A 105 5.90 -8.44 8.74
C GLY A 105 6.87 -9.61 8.81
N LEU A 106 6.77 -10.61 7.91
CA LEU A 106 7.70 -11.75 7.85
C LEU A 106 9.10 -11.31 7.43
N GLU A 107 9.23 -10.36 6.49
CA GLU A 107 10.53 -9.83 6.11
C GLU A 107 11.20 -9.05 7.23
N ALA A 108 10.44 -8.29 8.02
CA ALA A 108 10.96 -7.61 9.21
C ALA A 108 11.61 -8.60 10.19
N VAL A 109 10.90 -9.69 10.51
CA VAL A 109 11.45 -10.76 11.38
C VAL A 109 12.62 -11.47 10.73
N SER A 110 12.57 -11.73 9.42
CA SER A 110 13.69 -12.28 8.65
C SER A 110 14.98 -11.46 8.80
N ARG A 111 14.83 -10.14 8.91
CA ARG A 111 15.93 -9.17 9.02
C ARG A 111 16.30 -8.78 10.45
N GLY A 112 15.71 -9.45 11.46
CA GLY A 112 16.13 -9.31 12.85
C GLY A 112 15.14 -8.60 13.77
N ALA A 113 13.92 -8.29 13.35
CA ALA A 113 12.89 -7.87 14.28
C ALA A 113 12.62 -8.95 15.32
N GLY A 114 12.43 -8.54 16.58
CA GLY A 114 12.22 -9.46 17.69
C GLY A 114 10.84 -10.11 17.65
N HIS A 115 9.82 -9.35 17.26
CA HIS A 115 8.44 -9.82 17.20
C HIS A 115 7.65 -9.10 16.12
N ALA A 116 6.69 -9.79 15.49
CA ALA A 116 5.73 -9.20 14.56
C ALA A 116 4.31 -9.66 14.87
N THR A 117 3.38 -8.70 15.01
CA THR A 117 1.94 -8.95 15.05
C THR A 117 1.34 -8.63 13.68
N LEU A 118 0.76 -9.62 13.04
CA LEU A 118 0.16 -9.55 11.72
C LEU A 118 -1.37 -9.54 11.84
N ILE A 119 -2.02 -8.45 11.44
CA ILE A 119 -3.47 -8.31 11.44
C ILE A 119 -3.98 -8.53 10.02
N GLU A 120 -4.90 -9.47 9.85
CA GLU A 120 -5.53 -9.76 8.56
C GLU A 120 -6.98 -10.18 8.77
N ARG A 121 -7.89 -9.61 8.01
CA ARG A 121 -9.33 -9.91 8.14
C ARG A 121 -9.79 -11.12 7.34
N ASP A 122 -9.15 -11.37 6.20
CA ASP A 122 -9.52 -12.47 5.31
C ASP A 122 -9.04 -13.82 5.87
N SER A 123 -9.98 -14.72 6.11
CA SER A 123 -9.70 -16.04 6.73
C SER A 123 -8.78 -16.90 5.87
N SER A 124 -8.86 -16.79 4.54
CA SER A 124 -8.02 -17.57 3.63
C SER A 124 -6.57 -17.09 3.66
N LEU A 125 -6.35 -15.77 3.74
CA LEU A 125 -5.02 -15.19 3.94
C LEU A 125 -4.46 -15.54 5.31
N VAL A 126 -5.26 -15.49 6.37
CA VAL A 126 -4.85 -15.88 7.73
C VAL A 126 -4.38 -17.34 7.78
N GLN A 127 -5.10 -18.27 7.15
CA GLN A 127 -4.68 -19.66 7.07
C GLN A 127 -3.31 -19.81 6.39
N ARG A 128 -3.08 -19.09 5.28
CA ARG A 128 -1.80 -19.09 4.58
C ARG A 128 -0.69 -18.46 5.40
N LEU A 129 -0.96 -17.33 6.06
CA LEU A 129 -0.01 -16.69 6.98
C LEU A 129 0.43 -17.67 8.08
N ARG A 130 -0.52 -18.35 8.73
CA ARG A 130 -0.21 -19.36 9.75
C ARG A 130 0.60 -20.52 9.19
N ALA A 131 0.29 -21.00 7.99
CA ALA A 131 1.08 -22.02 7.31
C ALA A 131 2.52 -21.53 7.00
N HIS A 132 2.68 -20.25 6.60
CA HIS A 132 4.00 -19.67 6.40
C HIS A 132 4.77 -19.56 7.72
N VAL A 133 4.14 -19.11 8.80
CA VAL A 133 4.74 -19.01 10.14
C VAL A 133 5.24 -20.38 10.61
N THR A 134 4.42 -21.43 10.45
CA THR A 134 4.81 -22.81 10.80
C THR A 134 5.99 -23.28 9.95
N ARG A 135 5.92 -23.09 8.63
CA ARG A 135 7.00 -23.53 7.69
C ARG A 135 8.34 -22.82 7.96
N LEU A 136 8.28 -21.58 8.45
CA LEU A 136 9.47 -20.76 8.74
C LEU A 136 9.99 -20.96 10.17
N ASP A 137 9.33 -21.82 10.96
CA ASP A 137 9.59 -21.99 12.39
C ASP A 137 9.61 -20.65 13.15
N ALA A 138 8.59 -19.83 12.86
CA ALA A 138 8.50 -18.44 13.34
C ALA A 138 7.46 -18.23 14.44
N ALA A 139 6.83 -19.29 14.96
CA ALA A 139 5.69 -19.19 15.88
C ALA A 139 5.99 -18.42 17.18
N THR A 140 7.23 -18.42 17.62
CA THR A 140 7.66 -17.66 18.82
C THR A 140 7.85 -16.17 18.56
N GLN A 141 8.00 -15.76 17.31
CA GLN A 141 8.27 -14.37 16.91
C GLN A 141 7.15 -13.73 16.11
N VAL A 142 6.22 -14.51 15.56
CA VAL A 142 5.16 -14.00 14.70
C VAL A 142 3.80 -14.44 15.21
N GLN A 143 2.96 -13.47 15.56
CA GLN A 143 1.58 -13.67 15.92
C GLN A 143 0.68 -13.27 14.75
N VAL A 144 -0.27 -14.14 14.36
CA VAL A 144 -1.24 -13.87 13.30
C VAL A 144 -2.63 -13.79 13.90
N LEU A 145 -3.26 -12.62 13.81
CA LEU A 145 -4.60 -12.34 14.31
C LEU A 145 -5.58 -12.17 13.14
N GLN A 146 -6.70 -12.91 13.20
CA GLN A 146 -7.78 -12.74 12.24
C GLN A 146 -8.71 -11.65 12.75
N GLU A 147 -8.50 -10.43 12.30
CA GLU A 147 -9.30 -9.29 12.73
C GLU A 147 -9.27 -8.15 11.70
N ASP A 148 -10.26 -7.25 11.79
CA ASP A 148 -10.25 -5.97 11.09
C ASP A 148 -9.29 -5.00 11.81
N ALA A 149 -8.42 -4.33 11.07
CA ALA A 149 -7.36 -3.48 11.63
C ALA A 149 -7.91 -2.32 12.48
N VAL A 150 -9.00 -1.67 12.03
CA VAL A 150 -9.60 -0.54 12.76
C VAL A 150 -10.22 -1.01 14.06
N ARG A 151 -10.97 -2.12 14.01
CA ARG A 151 -11.57 -2.73 15.20
C ARG A 151 -10.52 -3.21 16.20
N TRP A 152 -9.41 -3.76 15.71
CA TRP A 152 -8.31 -4.15 16.56
C TRP A 152 -7.71 -2.95 17.28
N LEU A 153 -7.45 -1.85 16.58
CA LEU A 153 -6.93 -0.60 17.17
C LEU A 153 -7.91 0.00 18.20
N GLU A 154 -9.21 -0.23 18.09
CA GLU A 154 -10.21 0.25 19.06
C GLU A 154 -10.20 -0.52 20.39
N ARG A 155 -9.83 -1.81 20.35
CA ARG A 155 -10.03 -2.75 21.47
C ARG A 155 -8.74 -3.29 22.07
N ALA A 156 -7.68 -3.32 21.29
CA ALA A 156 -6.42 -3.88 21.74
C ALA A 156 -5.81 -3.02 22.87
N PRO A 157 -5.20 -3.64 23.87
CA PRO A 157 -4.41 -2.88 24.83
C PRO A 157 -3.27 -2.16 24.11
N ALA A 158 -2.81 -1.05 24.67
CA ALA A 158 -1.69 -0.28 24.15
C ALA A 158 -0.49 -1.21 23.90
N ALA A 159 -0.24 -1.55 22.64
CA ALA A 159 0.89 -2.37 22.22
C ALA A 159 1.94 -1.43 21.65
N LEU A 160 3.01 -1.18 22.40
CA LEU A 160 4.04 -0.22 22.00
C LEU A 160 4.90 -0.78 20.85
N ALA A 161 4.36 -0.74 19.64
CA ALA A 161 5.10 -1.12 18.44
C ALA A 161 6.20 -0.09 18.13
N ASP A 162 7.37 -0.58 17.75
CA ASP A 162 8.51 0.25 17.34
C ASP A 162 8.44 0.58 15.84
N ILE A 163 7.86 -0.33 15.06
CA ILE A 163 7.65 -0.17 13.61
C ILE A 163 6.22 -0.59 13.26
N VAL A 164 5.51 0.23 12.49
CA VAL A 164 4.17 -0.08 11.99
C VAL A 164 4.13 -0.01 10.48
N PHE A 165 3.49 -1.00 9.87
CA PHE A 165 3.17 -1.03 8.44
C PHE A 165 1.67 -0.79 8.24
N VAL A 166 1.33 0.18 7.37
CA VAL A 166 -0.04 0.56 7.02
C VAL A 166 -0.15 0.59 5.50
N ASP A 167 -0.62 -0.51 4.94
CA ASP A 167 -0.83 -0.71 3.49
C ASP A 167 -2.25 -1.25 3.24
N PRO A 168 -3.29 -0.43 3.51
CA PRO A 168 -4.67 -0.84 3.32
C PRO A 168 -5.04 -0.93 1.84
N PRO A 169 -6.06 -1.74 1.47
CA PRO A 169 -6.66 -1.68 0.14
C PRO A 169 -7.11 -0.27 -0.21
N PHE A 170 -6.61 0.31 -1.30
CA PHE A 170 -6.80 1.73 -1.65
C PHE A 170 -8.27 2.13 -1.75
N ALA A 171 -9.12 1.26 -2.28
CA ALA A 171 -10.56 1.51 -2.39
C ALA A 171 -11.27 1.65 -1.03
N ALA A 172 -10.65 1.22 0.07
CA ALA A 172 -11.30 1.22 1.39
C ALA A 172 -11.15 2.55 2.14
N GLY A 173 -10.22 3.44 1.76
CA GLY A 173 -10.04 4.75 2.37
C GLY A 173 -9.76 4.74 3.89
N LEU A 174 -9.06 3.71 4.40
CA LEU A 174 -8.94 3.45 5.84
C LEU A 174 -7.88 4.29 6.56
N TRP A 175 -7.05 5.05 5.84
CA TRP A 175 -5.94 5.82 6.44
C TRP A 175 -6.39 6.75 7.58
N PRO A 176 -7.45 7.59 7.44
CA PRO A 176 -7.85 8.50 8.53
C PRO A 176 -8.21 7.73 9.79
N ALA A 177 -9.03 6.68 9.68
CA ALA A 177 -9.47 5.89 10.83
C ALA A 177 -8.32 5.16 11.54
N VAL A 178 -7.32 4.67 10.78
CA VAL A 178 -6.13 4.04 11.32
C VAL A 178 -5.21 5.06 11.98
N LEU A 179 -4.89 6.16 11.30
CA LEU A 179 -3.94 7.17 11.79
C LEU A 179 -4.43 7.89 13.05
N GLU A 180 -5.75 8.08 13.19
CA GLU A 180 -6.37 8.63 14.40
C GLU A 180 -6.14 7.75 15.65
N ARG A 181 -6.21 6.41 15.47
CA ARG A 181 -6.12 5.44 16.58
C ARG A 181 -4.70 4.95 16.85
N LEU A 182 -3.84 5.01 15.86
CA LEU A 182 -2.48 4.47 15.92
C LEU A 182 -1.62 5.00 17.07
N PRO A 183 -1.71 6.30 17.50
CA PRO A 183 -0.85 6.85 18.56
C PRO A 183 -0.86 6.08 19.87
N ALA A 184 -1.94 5.39 20.21
CA ALA A 184 -2.05 4.59 21.43
C ALA A 184 -1.26 3.26 21.36
N HIS A 185 -0.87 2.83 20.17
CA HIS A 185 -0.28 1.51 19.92
C HIS A 185 1.20 1.54 19.53
N VAL A 186 1.83 2.70 19.59
CA VAL A 186 3.21 2.89 19.12
C VAL A 186 4.11 3.52 20.18
N ALA A 187 5.37 3.16 20.15
CA ALA A 187 6.41 3.75 20.98
C ALA A 187 6.58 5.26 20.66
N ALA A 188 7.17 5.99 21.61
CA ALA A 188 7.37 7.45 21.47
C ALA A 188 8.27 7.84 20.29
N ASP A 189 9.17 6.95 19.88
CA ASP A 189 10.11 7.13 18.76
C ASP A 189 9.85 6.16 17.60
N ALA A 190 8.61 5.66 17.49
CA ALA A 190 8.20 4.67 16.50
C ALA A 190 8.37 5.14 15.06
N TRP A 191 8.43 4.17 14.17
CA TRP A 191 8.49 4.32 12.72
C TRP A 191 7.21 3.85 12.08
N LEU A 192 6.69 4.64 11.14
CA LEU A 192 5.46 4.36 10.42
C LEU A 192 5.74 4.30 8.93
N TYR A 193 5.47 3.18 8.31
CA TYR A 193 5.45 3.04 6.87
C TYR A 193 4.01 3.11 6.36
N LEU A 194 3.79 3.95 5.35
CA LEU A 194 2.50 4.10 4.67
C LEU A 194 2.66 3.84 3.18
N GLU A 195 1.74 3.05 2.61
CA GLU A 195 1.48 3.02 1.18
C GLU A 195 0.13 3.68 0.87
N ALA A 196 0.07 4.44 -0.22
CA ALA A 196 -1.15 5.13 -0.65
C ALA A 196 -1.13 5.34 -2.18
N PRO A 197 -2.28 5.68 -2.79
CA PRO A 197 -2.31 6.16 -4.17
C PRO A 197 -1.32 7.32 -4.38
N ALA A 198 -0.76 7.41 -5.59
CA ALA A 198 0.30 8.38 -5.89
C ALA A 198 -0.11 9.86 -5.66
N ASP A 199 -1.40 10.16 -5.75
CA ASP A 199 -2.01 11.47 -5.58
C ASP A 199 -2.55 11.75 -4.17
N ALA A 200 -2.48 10.78 -3.25
CA ALA A 200 -2.99 10.95 -1.89
C ALA A 200 -2.04 11.81 -1.04
N PRO A 201 -2.53 12.89 -0.41
CA PRO A 201 -1.76 13.63 0.58
C PRO A 201 -1.70 12.82 1.88
N LEU A 202 -0.49 12.42 2.30
CA LEU A 202 -0.30 11.71 3.56
C LEU A 202 0.68 12.50 4.44
N LEU A 203 0.13 13.29 5.33
CA LEU A 203 0.87 13.94 6.42
C LEU A 203 0.18 13.59 7.75
N PRO A 204 0.47 12.44 8.34
CA PRO A 204 -0.11 12.07 9.61
C PRO A 204 0.33 13.03 10.71
N ALA A 205 -0.62 13.56 11.50
CA ALA A 205 -0.33 14.45 12.59
C ALA A 205 0.56 13.76 13.64
N GLY A 206 1.59 14.48 14.12
CA GLY A 206 2.55 13.94 15.09
C GLY A 206 3.63 13.03 14.50
N TRP A 207 3.74 13.01 13.17
CA TRP A 207 4.76 12.25 12.45
C TRP A 207 5.59 13.16 11.55
N HIS A 208 6.88 12.92 11.47
CA HIS A 208 7.81 13.63 10.58
C HIS A 208 8.20 12.72 9.43
N LEU A 209 8.05 13.20 8.21
CA LEU A 209 8.53 12.49 7.03
C LEU A 209 10.04 12.29 7.13
N HIS A 210 10.48 11.04 7.01
CA HIS A 210 11.90 10.68 6.99
C HIS A 210 12.38 10.41 5.57
N ARG A 211 11.66 9.57 4.84
CA ARG A 211 11.95 9.23 3.45
C ARG A 211 10.67 8.92 2.69
N GLU A 212 10.67 9.16 1.40
CA GLU A 212 9.57 8.78 0.53
C GLU A 212 10.09 8.30 -0.83
N GLY A 213 9.22 7.58 -1.52
CA GLY A 213 9.41 7.17 -2.89
C GLY A 213 8.07 7.01 -3.59
N ALA A 214 8.10 6.95 -4.90
CA ALA A 214 6.91 6.72 -5.69
C ALA A 214 7.19 5.77 -6.84
N THR A 215 6.16 5.04 -7.22
CA THR A 215 6.04 4.36 -8.50
C THR A 215 4.99 5.10 -9.33
N ARG A 216 4.65 4.58 -10.51
CA ARG A 216 3.56 5.17 -11.31
C ARG A 216 2.20 5.13 -10.60
N GLU A 217 1.97 4.17 -9.73
CA GLU A 217 0.66 3.88 -9.12
C GLU A 217 0.62 4.12 -7.61
N VAL A 218 1.76 4.07 -6.94
CA VAL A 218 1.86 4.05 -5.48
C VAL A 218 2.90 5.05 -4.99
N ARG A 219 2.53 5.82 -3.98
CA ARG A 219 3.44 6.57 -3.13
C ARG A 219 3.66 5.79 -1.84
N TYR A 220 4.89 5.65 -1.42
CA TYR A 220 5.26 5.01 -0.17
C TYR A 220 6.19 5.91 0.63
N ALA A 221 5.96 5.97 1.92
CA ALA A 221 6.69 6.88 2.78
C ALA A 221 6.98 6.27 4.15
N LEU A 222 8.14 6.59 4.69
CA LEU A 222 8.56 6.25 6.04
C LEU A 222 8.58 7.52 6.89
N TYR A 223 7.86 7.47 8.00
CA TYR A 223 7.77 8.56 8.97
C TYR A 223 8.39 8.13 10.29
N ARG A 224 8.86 9.11 11.06
CA ARG A 224 9.26 8.96 12.45
C ARG A 224 8.30 9.71 13.35
N ARG A 225 7.88 9.10 14.45
CA ARG A 225 7.07 9.79 15.44
C ARG A 225 7.86 10.94 16.05
N ALA A 226 7.23 12.13 16.16
CA ALA A 226 7.79 13.23 16.93
C ALA A 226 7.82 12.81 18.39
N ALA A 227 8.98 12.85 19.02
CA ALA A 227 9.04 12.77 20.48
C ALA A 227 8.15 13.89 21.04
N ALA A 228 7.24 13.56 21.95
CA ALA A 228 6.51 14.60 22.67
C ALA A 228 7.57 15.51 23.31
N THR A 229 7.67 16.74 22.84
CA THR A 229 8.47 17.75 23.50
C THR A 229 7.79 17.95 24.86
N LEU A 230 8.40 17.46 25.91
CA LEU A 230 8.01 17.87 27.27
C LEU A 230 8.18 19.38 27.27
N THR A 231 7.09 20.11 27.11
CA THR A 231 7.04 21.52 27.43
C THR A 231 7.40 21.58 28.90
N SER A 232 8.65 21.95 29.20
CA SER A 232 9.05 22.34 30.51
C SER A 232 8.10 23.48 30.91
N ASP A 233 7.24 23.19 31.88
CA ASP A 233 6.40 24.18 32.54
C ASP A 233 7.30 25.35 32.93
N PRO A 234 6.96 26.60 32.53
CA PRO A 234 7.73 27.73 33.06
C PRO A 234 7.50 27.79 34.56
N THR A 235 8.54 27.49 35.30
CA THR A 235 8.59 27.70 36.76
C THR A 235 8.02 29.09 37.08
N PRO A 236 7.00 29.23 37.93
CA PRO A 236 6.51 30.54 38.30
C PRO A 236 7.64 31.29 39.04
N VAL A 237 8.09 32.38 38.46
CA VAL A 237 9.01 33.31 39.13
C VAL A 237 8.24 33.91 40.30
N VAL A 238 8.50 33.40 41.51
CA VAL A 238 8.03 34.04 42.73
C VAL A 238 8.91 35.27 42.93
N SER A 239 8.34 36.45 42.62
CA SER A 239 8.94 37.74 43.04
C SER A 239 8.75 37.91 44.54
N VAL A 240 9.87 38.08 45.27
CA VAL A 240 9.93 38.53 46.67
C VAL A 240 9.93 40.04 46.70
#